data_75cb457d8b09740d77a418d3bf73782f
#
_entry.id   75cb457d8b09740d77a418d3bf73782f
#
_cell.length_a   1.000
_cell.length_b   1.000
_cell.length_c   1.000
_cell.angle_alpha   90.00
_cell.angle_beta   90.00
_cell.angle_gamma   90.00
#
_symmetry.space_group_name_H-M   'P 1'
#
loop_
_entity.id
_entity.type
_entity.pdbx_description
1 polymer ?
#
loop_
_entity_poly.entity_id
_entity_poly.type
_entity_poly.pdbx_seq_one_letter_code
_entity_poly.pdbx_strand_id
1 'polypeptide(L)'
;MTTAQHPPRRILIVGAGLAGASAAAALREQGFDGDVTLFGQESHDPYELPPLSKGVLLGERDEPDWVREAGYYGEHGIALRRDTTVTALRPADHVIVDADGVEHGYDRLLLATGSRPRTLPGFDGPGVHMLRTLDNALALREKLTDGARVVIVGAGWIGCEVASAARAHGAHVTMVDPVPLPLRNVLGDQVGSVFRDLHADHGVTLRLGVRARGTRPDGRAVLLEDGSELPADVVVVGAGAVPRTELAEAAGLDLAAGGIAVDAALRTSAPDVYAAGDVAAHDHPRHEGRVRVEHWSNAKDQGTHVAGNLLGGHDAYGADPYFFSDQYDLGCEYRGLADPAHDELVLRGDPDSREFLAFWLRDGRVTAALNVNLWDHGDALTALVGTRARVSARQLAEADLNTLTTAGAADRR
;
A
#
# COMPACT_ATOMS: atom_id res chain seq x y z
N MET A 1 -12.20 25.23 -28.90
CA MET A 1 -12.85 26.22 -28.03
C MET A 1 -12.70 25.68 -26.60
N THR A 2 -11.79 26.24 -25.84
CA THR A 2 -11.59 25.89 -24.44
C THR A 2 -12.77 26.51 -23.69
N THR A 3 -13.75 25.71 -23.28
CA THR A 3 -14.78 26.15 -22.36
C THR A 3 -14.06 26.58 -21.09
N ALA A 4 -14.22 27.85 -20.71
CA ALA A 4 -13.73 28.34 -19.43
C ALA A 4 -14.38 27.48 -18.33
N GLN A 5 -13.60 26.57 -17.75
CA GLN A 5 -14.07 25.78 -16.62
C GLN A 5 -14.29 26.74 -15.45
N HIS A 6 -15.51 26.83 -14.97
CA HIS A 6 -15.78 27.55 -13.73
C HIS A 6 -15.08 26.85 -12.57
N PRO A 7 -14.55 27.60 -11.60
CA PRO A 7 -13.98 26.97 -10.40
C PRO A 7 -15.03 26.09 -9.73
N PRO A 8 -14.65 24.90 -9.25
CA PRO A 8 -15.60 24.00 -8.60
C PRO A 8 -16.16 24.65 -7.32
N ARG A 9 -17.41 24.33 -6.99
CA ARG A 9 -18.05 24.72 -5.73
C ARG A 9 -18.30 23.52 -4.82
N ARG A 10 -18.41 22.33 -5.42
CA ARG A 10 -18.68 21.08 -4.69
C ARG A 10 -17.74 19.98 -5.14
N ILE A 11 -16.91 19.50 -4.21
CA ILE A 11 -16.00 18.39 -4.42
C ILE A 11 -16.42 17.22 -3.55
N LEU A 12 -16.68 16.07 -4.18
CA LEU A 12 -16.96 14.83 -3.47
C LEU A 12 -15.75 13.91 -3.53
N ILE A 13 -15.50 13.21 -2.43
CA ILE A 13 -14.40 12.25 -2.29
C ILE A 13 -14.99 10.92 -1.82
N VAL A 14 -14.86 9.87 -2.62
CA VAL A 14 -15.31 8.52 -2.31
C VAL A 14 -14.14 7.67 -1.81
N GLY A 15 -14.16 7.36 -0.53
CA GLY A 15 -13.13 6.65 0.20
C GLY A 15 -12.45 7.52 1.26
N ALA A 16 -12.78 7.28 2.53
CA ALA A 16 -12.23 7.98 3.69
C ALA A 16 -10.95 7.32 4.26
N GLY A 17 -10.15 6.65 3.38
CA GLY A 17 -8.81 6.23 3.72
C GLY A 17 -7.80 7.36 3.61
N LEU A 18 -6.51 7.05 3.75
CA LEU A 18 -5.42 8.02 3.77
C LEU A 18 -5.42 8.96 2.55
N ALA A 19 -5.63 8.44 1.33
CA ALA A 19 -5.62 9.26 0.12
C ALA A 19 -6.78 10.28 0.11
N GLY A 20 -8.00 9.84 0.43
CA GLY A 20 -9.17 10.72 0.45
C GLY A 20 -9.09 11.76 1.57
N ALA A 21 -8.64 11.37 2.75
CA ALA A 21 -8.47 12.28 3.89
C ALA A 21 -7.37 13.31 3.64
N SER A 22 -6.24 12.90 3.03
CA SER A 22 -5.17 13.81 2.62
C SER A 22 -5.64 14.80 1.56
N ALA A 23 -6.45 14.36 0.59
CA ALA A 23 -7.02 15.23 -0.42
C ALA A 23 -7.99 16.26 0.19
N ALA A 24 -8.87 15.82 1.09
CA ALA A 24 -9.83 16.70 1.77
C ALA A 24 -9.13 17.79 2.59
N ALA A 25 -8.08 17.42 3.32
CA ALA A 25 -7.27 18.36 4.08
C ALA A 25 -6.51 19.33 3.16
N ALA A 26 -5.84 18.81 2.13
CA ALA A 26 -5.09 19.62 1.18
C ALA A 26 -5.96 20.62 0.42
N LEU A 27 -7.22 20.30 0.12
CA LEU A 27 -8.17 21.27 -0.46
C LEU A 27 -8.36 22.48 0.46
N ARG A 28 -8.49 22.26 1.77
CA ARG A 28 -8.62 23.36 2.75
C ARG A 28 -7.31 24.13 2.93
N GLU A 29 -6.20 23.44 3.01
CA GLU A 29 -4.85 24.04 3.09
C GLU A 29 -4.54 24.93 1.87
N GLN A 30 -5.08 24.58 0.69
CA GLN A 30 -4.97 25.37 -0.54
C GLN A 30 -6.06 26.47 -0.68
N GLY A 31 -6.87 26.68 0.35
CA GLY A 31 -7.83 27.77 0.42
C GLY A 31 -9.18 27.53 -0.30
N PHE A 32 -9.49 26.28 -0.65
CA PHE A 32 -10.80 25.98 -1.22
C PHE A 32 -11.91 26.19 -0.18
N ASP A 33 -12.85 27.07 -0.45
CA ASP A 33 -13.97 27.48 0.43
C ASP A 33 -15.31 26.84 0.07
N GLY A 34 -15.37 26.07 -1.02
CA GLY A 34 -16.56 25.35 -1.44
C GLY A 34 -16.88 24.11 -0.58
N ASP A 35 -17.94 23.41 -0.96
CA ASP A 35 -18.39 22.20 -0.25
C ASP A 35 -17.39 21.04 -0.49
N VAL A 36 -16.90 20.40 0.59
CA VAL A 36 -16.14 19.14 0.54
C VAL A 36 -16.89 18.08 1.33
N THR A 37 -17.21 16.96 0.68
CA THR A 37 -17.82 15.80 1.34
C THR A 37 -16.94 14.58 1.13
N LEU A 38 -16.57 13.92 2.23
CA LEU A 38 -15.75 12.71 2.28
C LEU A 38 -16.62 11.53 2.72
N PHE A 39 -16.75 10.50 1.86
CA PHE A 39 -17.56 9.31 2.10
C PHE A 39 -16.67 8.14 2.54
N GLY A 40 -16.98 7.52 3.67
CA GLY A 40 -16.31 6.34 4.21
C GLY A 40 -17.30 5.26 4.59
N GLN A 41 -16.96 3.99 4.26
CA GLN A 41 -17.81 2.85 4.64
C GLN A 41 -17.60 2.39 6.07
N GLU A 42 -16.50 2.79 6.73
CA GLU A 42 -16.19 2.45 8.11
C GLU A 42 -16.81 3.48 9.07
N SER A 43 -17.06 3.05 10.31
CA SER A 43 -17.58 3.91 11.39
C SER A 43 -16.52 4.81 12.01
N HIS A 44 -15.25 4.53 11.72
CA HIS A 44 -14.10 5.25 12.24
C HIS A 44 -13.78 6.52 11.44
N ASP A 45 -13.14 7.48 12.08
CA ASP A 45 -12.48 8.57 11.39
C ASP A 45 -11.30 8.03 10.56
N PRO A 46 -10.84 8.73 9.51
CA PRO A 46 -9.71 8.30 8.69
C PRO A 46 -8.44 8.06 9.50
N TYR A 47 -7.81 6.90 9.29
CA TYR A 47 -6.61 6.47 9.98
C TYR A 47 -5.57 5.87 9.01
N GLU A 48 -4.34 5.73 9.50
CA GLU A 48 -3.23 5.15 8.77
C GLU A 48 -3.19 3.63 8.97
N LEU A 49 -2.91 2.88 7.91
CA LEU A 49 -2.93 1.42 7.94
C LEU A 49 -1.67 0.76 8.54
N PRO A 50 -0.44 1.33 8.43
CA PRO A 50 0.76 0.66 8.92
C PRO A 50 0.72 0.22 10.38
N PRO A 51 0.10 0.97 11.32
CA PRO A 51 -0.02 0.53 12.70
C PRO A 51 -0.81 -0.75 12.91
N LEU A 52 -1.73 -1.08 12.00
CA LEU A 52 -2.62 -2.24 12.15
C LEU A 52 -1.90 -3.58 12.18
N SER A 53 -0.79 -3.72 11.43
CA SER A 53 0.04 -4.92 11.42
C SER A 53 1.24 -4.85 12.38
N LYS A 54 1.41 -3.71 13.06
CA LYS A 54 2.51 -3.39 13.99
C LYS A 54 1.97 -3.12 15.40
N GLY A 55 2.06 -1.90 15.91
CA GLY A 55 1.75 -1.56 17.30
C GLY A 55 0.33 -1.94 17.74
N VAL A 56 -0.68 -1.86 16.86
CA VAL A 56 -2.04 -2.31 17.20
C VAL A 56 -2.09 -3.83 17.32
N LEU A 57 -1.52 -4.57 16.37
CA LEU A 57 -1.54 -6.03 16.40
C LEU A 57 -0.63 -6.59 17.50
N LEU A 58 0.48 -5.90 17.80
CA LEU A 58 1.37 -6.22 18.92
C LEU A 58 0.73 -5.97 20.30
N GLY A 59 -0.36 -5.19 20.36
CA GLY A 59 -1.00 -4.84 21.63
C GLY A 59 -0.29 -3.71 22.39
N GLU A 60 0.59 -2.97 21.74
CA GLU A 60 1.27 -1.81 22.30
C GLU A 60 0.33 -0.60 22.41
N ARG A 61 -0.73 -0.61 21.59
CA ARG A 61 -1.79 0.41 21.57
C ARG A 61 -3.10 -0.15 21.03
N ASP A 62 -4.22 0.47 21.39
CA ASP A 62 -5.57 0.08 20.95
C ASP A 62 -6.05 0.93 19.74
N GLU A 63 -5.44 2.09 19.55
CA GLU A 63 -5.81 3.03 18.48
C GLU A 63 -4.76 3.08 17.38
N PRO A 64 -5.19 3.34 16.13
CA PRO A 64 -4.30 3.59 15.01
C PRO A 64 -3.73 5.02 15.08
N ASP A 65 -2.91 5.41 14.11
CA ASP A 65 -2.59 6.80 13.87
C ASP A 65 -3.74 7.42 13.07
N TRP A 66 -4.46 8.36 13.67
CA TRP A 66 -5.49 9.11 12.98
C TRP A 66 -4.87 10.05 11.96
N VAL A 67 -5.42 10.13 10.73
CA VAL A 67 -4.88 11.02 9.68
C VAL A 67 -4.95 12.48 10.09
N ARG A 68 -5.94 12.85 10.89
CA ARG A 68 -6.12 14.18 11.51
C ARG A 68 -6.64 14.01 12.93
N GLU A 69 -6.40 15.03 13.77
CA GLU A 69 -6.91 15.09 15.13
C GLU A 69 -8.45 15.05 15.18
N ALA A 70 -8.97 14.59 16.30
CA ALA A 70 -10.42 14.50 16.52
C ALA A 70 -11.09 15.88 16.33
N GLY A 71 -12.20 15.90 15.58
CA GLY A 71 -12.94 17.13 15.28
C GLY A 71 -12.45 17.90 14.04
N TYR A 72 -11.25 17.60 13.52
CA TYR A 72 -10.63 18.32 12.41
C TYR A 72 -11.57 18.53 11.21
N TYR A 73 -12.26 17.49 10.78
CA TYR A 73 -13.11 17.54 9.59
C TYR A 73 -14.26 18.56 9.76
N GLY A 74 -14.93 18.55 10.91
CA GLY A 74 -15.98 19.49 11.23
C GLY A 74 -15.48 20.92 11.36
N GLU A 75 -14.36 21.14 12.06
CA GLU A 75 -13.74 22.45 12.25
C GLU A 75 -13.30 23.12 10.94
N HIS A 76 -12.91 22.28 9.94
CA HIS A 76 -12.49 22.76 8.63
C HIS A 76 -13.61 22.69 7.59
N GLY A 77 -14.86 22.48 7.99
CA GLY A 77 -16.00 22.46 7.07
C GLY A 77 -15.98 21.32 6.06
N ILE A 78 -15.38 20.18 6.42
CA ILE A 78 -15.39 18.96 5.64
C ILE A 78 -16.49 18.05 6.18
N ALA A 79 -17.50 17.74 5.35
CA ALA A 79 -18.59 16.85 5.71
C ALA A 79 -18.12 15.39 5.62
N LEU A 80 -17.65 14.82 6.75
CA LEU A 80 -17.31 13.41 6.82
C LEU A 80 -18.56 12.56 7.01
N ARG A 81 -18.83 11.68 6.03
CA ARG A 81 -19.94 10.72 6.01
C ARG A 81 -19.39 9.33 6.29
N ARG A 82 -19.37 8.94 7.55
CA ARG A 82 -19.02 7.57 7.99
C ARG A 82 -20.19 6.62 7.73
N ASP A 83 -19.94 5.32 7.81
CA ASP A 83 -20.96 4.27 7.57
C ASP A 83 -21.72 4.45 6.25
N THR A 84 -21.09 5.13 5.27
CA THR A 84 -21.75 5.48 4.01
C THR A 84 -21.01 4.86 2.83
N THR A 85 -21.63 3.88 2.19
CA THR A 85 -21.11 3.22 0.99
C THR A 85 -21.70 3.88 -0.26
N VAL A 86 -20.84 4.34 -1.17
CA VAL A 86 -21.26 4.77 -2.50
C VAL A 86 -21.37 3.54 -3.40
N THR A 87 -22.53 3.37 -4.05
CA THR A 87 -22.87 2.18 -4.82
C THR A 87 -22.97 2.41 -6.32
N ALA A 88 -23.15 3.66 -6.75
CA ALA A 88 -23.17 3.99 -8.17
C ALA A 88 -22.51 5.35 -8.46
N LEU A 89 -21.95 5.44 -9.67
CA LEU A 89 -21.41 6.67 -10.25
C LEU A 89 -22.04 6.88 -11.63
N ARG A 90 -22.59 8.07 -11.88
CA ARG A 90 -23.11 8.51 -13.17
C ARG A 90 -22.34 9.73 -13.64
N PRO A 91 -21.22 9.55 -14.36
CA PRO A 91 -20.34 10.66 -14.73
C PRO A 91 -21.01 11.71 -15.62
N ALA A 92 -21.89 11.27 -16.52
CA ALA A 92 -22.61 12.17 -17.44
C ALA A 92 -23.58 13.13 -16.71
N ASP A 93 -24.10 12.69 -15.57
CA ASP A 93 -25.03 13.48 -14.74
C ASP A 93 -24.31 14.24 -13.62
N HIS A 94 -23.00 14.00 -13.43
CA HIS A 94 -22.22 14.48 -12.30
C HIS A 94 -22.83 14.10 -10.94
N VAL A 95 -23.22 12.82 -10.78
CA VAL A 95 -23.90 12.30 -9.59
C VAL A 95 -23.23 11.00 -9.12
N ILE A 96 -23.06 10.86 -7.79
CA ILE A 96 -22.88 9.57 -7.13
C ILE A 96 -24.15 9.20 -6.36
N VAL A 97 -24.36 7.91 -6.12
CA VAL A 97 -25.50 7.38 -5.34
C VAL A 97 -24.96 6.54 -4.20
N ASP A 98 -25.43 6.77 -2.98
CA ASP A 98 -25.10 5.96 -1.82
C ASP A 98 -25.99 4.71 -1.68
N ALA A 99 -25.70 3.87 -0.68
CA ALA A 99 -26.44 2.63 -0.43
C ALA A 99 -27.91 2.87 -0.01
N ASP A 100 -28.24 4.05 0.50
CA ASP A 100 -29.61 4.44 0.85
C ASP A 100 -30.37 4.99 -0.35
N GLY A 101 -29.73 5.06 -1.52
CA GLY A 101 -30.32 5.57 -2.76
C GLY A 101 -30.31 7.10 -2.85
N VAL A 102 -29.60 7.80 -1.97
CA VAL A 102 -29.49 9.26 -2.01
C VAL A 102 -28.50 9.67 -3.09
N GLU A 103 -28.92 10.62 -3.91
CA GLU A 103 -28.10 11.20 -4.97
C GLU A 103 -27.32 12.41 -4.46
N HIS A 104 -26.02 12.44 -4.78
CA HIS A 104 -25.12 13.53 -4.43
C HIS A 104 -24.47 14.08 -5.71
N GLY A 105 -24.81 15.32 -6.06
CA GLY A 105 -24.23 16.01 -7.22
C GLY A 105 -22.84 16.58 -6.90
N TYR A 106 -21.96 16.65 -7.91
CA TYR A 106 -20.61 17.19 -7.76
C TYR A 106 -20.19 18.07 -8.95
N ASP A 107 -19.25 18.96 -8.74
CA ASP A 107 -18.51 19.63 -9.80
C ASP A 107 -17.19 18.89 -10.09
N ARG A 108 -16.59 18.29 -9.06
CA ARG A 108 -15.42 17.41 -9.17
C ARG A 108 -15.57 16.20 -8.24
N LEU A 109 -15.09 15.05 -8.70
CA LEU A 109 -15.12 13.81 -7.95
C LEU A 109 -13.73 13.20 -7.83
N LEU A 110 -13.36 12.77 -6.63
CA LEU A 110 -12.19 11.93 -6.38
C LEU A 110 -12.63 10.52 -5.99
N LEU A 111 -12.15 9.51 -6.72
CA LEU A 111 -12.25 8.11 -6.37
C LEU A 111 -10.98 7.71 -5.60
N ALA A 112 -11.09 7.56 -4.29
CA ALA A 112 -10.02 7.14 -3.37
C ALA A 112 -10.42 5.84 -2.65
N THR A 113 -11.05 4.92 -3.39
CA THR A 113 -11.67 3.70 -2.87
C THR A 113 -10.65 2.65 -2.37
N GLY A 114 -9.38 2.85 -2.68
CA GLY A 114 -8.28 2.03 -2.20
C GLY A 114 -8.34 0.58 -2.70
N SER A 115 -7.96 -0.35 -1.83
CA SER A 115 -7.92 -1.79 -2.11
C SER A 115 -8.55 -2.60 -0.99
N ARG A 116 -8.86 -3.86 -1.27
CA ARG A 116 -9.32 -4.86 -0.30
C ARG A 116 -8.41 -6.08 -0.31
N PRO A 117 -8.34 -6.86 0.78
CA PRO A 117 -7.60 -8.11 0.78
C PRO A 117 -8.09 -9.04 -0.33
N ARG A 118 -7.18 -9.75 -0.96
CA ARG A 118 -7.52 -10.79 -1.92
C ARG A 118 -8.10 -11.98 -1.18
N THR A 119 -9.32 -12.35 -1.52
CA THR A 119 -9.93 -13.62 -1.07
C THR A 119 -9.37 -14.79 -1.87
N LEU A 120 -9.19 -15.91 -1.20
CA LEU A 120 -8.78 -17.16 -1.84
C LEU A 120 -9.93 -18.16 -1.77
N PRO A 121 -10.20 -18.91 -2.84
CA PRO A 121 -11.19 -19.98 -2.80
C PRO A 121 -10.88 -20.98 -1.68
N GLY A 122 -11.90 -21.38 -0.90
CA GLY A 122 -11.76 -22.31 0.22
C GLY A 122 -11.23 -21.69 1.52
N PHE A 123 -11.11 -20.33 1.60
CA PHE A 123 -10.72 -19.59 2.79
C PHE A 123 -11.82 -18.61 3.25
N ASP A 124 -13.05 -19.07 3.23
CA ASP A 124 -14.27 -18.35 3.64
C ASP A 124 -14.91 -18.93 4.92
N GLY A 125 -14.24 -19.92 5.53
CA GLY A 125 -14.72 -20.64 6.71
C GLY A 125 -14.42 -19.94 8.04
N PRO A 126 -14.90 -20.52 9.16
CA PRO A 126 -14.62 -20.03 10.49
C PRO A 126 -13.12 -20.05 10.82
N GLY A 127 -12.67 -19.10 11.64
CA GLY A 127 -11.25 -18.98 12.02
C GLY A 127 -10.33 -18.40 10.95
N VAL A 128 -10.85 -18.01 9.78
CA VAL A 128 -10.12 -17.30 8.73
C VAL A 128 -10.21 -15.81 8.95
N HIS A 129 -9.07 -15.15 8.96
CA HIS A 129 -8.91 -13.71 9.18
C HIS A 129 -8.15 -13.07 8.00
N MET A 130 -8.50 -11.83 7.72
CA MET A 130 -7.77 -10.93 6.84
C MET A 130 -7.46 -9.66 7.60
N LEU A 131 -6.38 -8.98 7.26
CA LEU A 131 -6.00 -7.73 7.90
C LEU A 131 -6.15 -6.57 6.91
N ARG A 132 -7.08 -5.65 7.19
CA ARG A 132 -7.27 -4.43 6.41
C ARG A 132 -7.83 -3.26 7.21
N THR A 133 -8.74 -3.52 8.16
CA THR A 133 -9.39 -2.48 8.96
C THR A 133 -8.94 -2.55 10.41
N LEU A 134 -9.19 -1.48 11.17
CA LEU A 134 -8.93 -1.46 12.61
C LEU A 134 -9.66 -2.61 13.31
N ASP A 135 -10.93 -2.82 12.99
CA ASP A 135 -11.72 -3.91 13.57
C ASP A 135 -11.13 -5.29 13.25
N ASN A 136 -10.57 -5.48 12.03
CA ASN A 136 -9.87 -6.71 11.70
C ASN A 136 -8.62 -6.91 12.55
N ALA A 137 -7.84 -5.83 12.78
CA ALA A 137 -6.62 -5.90 13.58
C ALA A 137 -6.94 -6.25 15.06
N LEU A 138 -7.93 -5.59 15.64
CA LEU A 138 -8.37 -5.84 17.01
C LEU A 138 -8.91 -7.26 17.17
N ALA A 139 -9.80 -7.70 16.26
CA ALA A 139 -10.36 -9.05 16.30
C ALA A 139 -9.28 -10.14 16.09
N LEU A 140 -8.29 -9.91 15.23
CA LEU A 140 -7.17 -10.83 15.04
C LEU A 140 -6.28 -10.88 16.27
N ARG A 141 -5.94 -9.73 16.86
CA ARG A 141 -5.11 -9.62 18.07
C ARG A 141 -5.67 -10.48 19.21
N GLU A 142 -6.98 -10.47 19.43
CA GLU A 142 -7.64 -11.30 20.47
C GLU A 142 -7.43 -12.81 20.29
N LYS A 143 -7.10 -13.24 19.06
CA LYS A 143 -6.86 -14.66 18.74
C LYS A 143 -5.38 -15.04 18.79
N LEU A 144 -4.47 -14.05 18.74
CA LEU A 144 -3.03 -14.27 18.86
C LEU A 144 -2.66 -14.46 20.33
N THR A 145 -2.82 -15.69 20.83
CA THR A 145 -2.52 -16.01 22.22
C THR A 145 -1.34 -16.99 22.34
N ASP A 146 -0.73 -17.06 23.51
CA ASP A 146 0.35 -18.00 23.78
C ASP A 146 -0.06 -19.44 23.47
N GLY A 147 0.78 -20.15 22.73
CA GLY A 147 0.56 -21.52 22.28
C GLY A 147 -0.47 -21.70 21.15
N ALA A 148 -1.18 -20.65 20.70
CA ALA A 148 -2.11 -20.75 19.58
C ALA A 148 -1.37 -21.15 18.28
N ARG A 149 -1.97 -22.04 17.50
CA ARG A 149 -1.42 -22.45 16.20
C ARG A 149 -1.94 -21.50 15.12
N VAL A 150 -1.08 -20.65 14.61
CA VAL A 150 -1.40 -19.65 13.59
C VAL A 150 -0.84 -20.13 12.25
N VAL A 151 -1.69 -20.29 11.25
CA VAL A 151 -1.25 -20.57 9.87
C VAL A 151 -1.47 -19.31 9.04
N ILE A 152 -0.38 -18.79 8.45
CA ILE A 152 -0.39 -17.60 7.60
C ILE A 152 -0.26 -18.07 6.14
N VAL A 153 -1.22 -17.71 5.30
CA VAL A 153 -1.23 -18.01 3.86
C VAL A 153 -0.82 -16.75 3.12
N GLY A 154 0.43 -16.74 2.64
CA GLY A 154 1.09 -15.62 2.00
C GLY A 154 2.30 -15.11 2.78
N ALA A 155 3.46 -15.08 2.12
CA ALA A 155 4.74 -14.58 2.65
C ALA A 155 5.13 -13.22 2.03
N GLY A 156 4.12 -12.35 1.78
CA GLY A 156 4.29 -10.94 1.44
C GLY A 156 4.47 -10.08 2.71
N TRP A 157 4.53 -8.76 2.56
CA TRP A 157 4.77 -7.82 3.66
C TRP A 157 3.82 -8.02 4.85
N ILE A 158 2.51 -8.05 4.60
CA ILE A 158 1.51 -8.22 5.67
C ILE A 158 1.63 -9.59 6.34
N GLY A 159 1.85 -10.67 5.55
CA GLY A 159 2.05 -12.01 6.13
C GLY A 159 3.28 -12.08 7.03
N CYS A 160 4.37 -11.45 6.65
CA CYS A 160 5.60 -11.36 7.43
C CYS A 160 5.40 -10.53 8.72
N GLU A 161 4.75 -9.38 8.65
CA GLU A 161 4.45 -8.55 9.82
C GLU A 161 3.49 -9.24 10.81
N VAL A 162 2.45 -9.91 10.28
CA VAL A 162 1.56 -10.72 11.12
C VAL A 162 2.30 -11.89 11.77
N ALA A 163 3.24 -12.54 11.06
CA ALA A 163 4.06 -13.59 11.66
C ALA A 163 4.91 -13.08 12.81
N SER A 164 5.51 -11.88 12.65
CA SER A 164 6.26 -11.21 13.71
C SER A 164 5.38 -10.94 14.93
N ALA A 165 4.22 -10.33 14.74
CA ALA A 165 3.29 -10.04 15.84
C ALA A 165 2.77 -11.32 16.52
N ALA A 166 2.40 -12.36 15.75
CA ALA A 166 1.93 -13.61 16.31
C ALA A 166 3.01 -14.31 17.16
N ARG A 167 4.28 -14.27 16.71
CA ARG A 167 5.40 -14.79 17.51
C ARG A 167 5.63 -13.99 18.79
N ALA A 168 5.48 -12.67 18.74
CA ALA A 168 5.58 -11.81 19.92
C ALA A 168 4.51 -12.17 20.99
N HIS A 169 3.32 -12.60 20.56
CA HIS A 169 2.26 -13.11 21.45
C HIS A 169 2.47 -14.56 21.91
N GLY A 170 3.57 -15.24 21.55
CA GLY A 170 3.87 -16.62 21.94
C GLY A 170 3.18 -17.68 21.06
N ALA A 171 2.53 -17.33 19.97
CA ALA A 171 1.87 -18.28 19.09
C ALA A 171 2.86 -19.16 18.32
N HIS A 172 2.46 -20.38 17.97
CA HIS A 172 3.18 -21.25 17.05
C HIS A 172 2.79 -20.89 15.60
N VAL A 173 3.71 -20.30 14.86
CA VAL A 173 3.43 -19.78 13.51
C VAL A 173 3.95 -20.72 12.44
N THR A 174 3.07 -21.04 11.46
CA THR A 174 3.45 -21.67 10.20
C THR A 174 3.08 -20.74 9.05
N MET A 175 4.06 -20.36 8.22
CA MET A 175 3.85 -19.54 7.02
C MET A 175 3.87 -20.40 5.76
N VAL A 176 2.88 -20.26 4.89
CA VAL A 176 2.70 -21.02 3.66
C VAL A 176 2.68 -20.10 2.46
N ASP A 177 3.49 -20.37 1.44
CA ASP A 177 3.48 -19.59 0.19
C ASP A 177 3.88 -20.48 -1.00
N PRO A 178 3.25 -20.35 -2.18
CA PRO A 178 3.67 -21.05 -3.39
C PRO A 178 5.04 -20.56 -3.92
N VAL A 179 5.50 -19.38 -3.51
CA VAL A 179 6.80 -18.84 -3.86
C VAL A 179 7.86 -19.38 -2.88
N PRO A 180 9.08 -19.71 -3.34
CA PRO A 180 10.08 -20.39 -2.51
C PRO A 180 10.76 -19.50 -1.45
N LEU A 181 10.57 -18.19 -1.50
CA LEU A 181 11.14 -17.24 -0.53
C LEU A 181 10.13 -16.15 -0.19
N PRO A 182 10.11 -15.65 1.06
CA PRO A 182 9.33 -14.47 1.41
C PRO A 182 9.76 -13.27 0.55
N LEU A 183 8.82 -12.41 0.19
CA LEU A 183 9.06 -11.14 -0.51
C LEU A 183 9.82 -11.25 -1.84
N ARG A 184 10.04 -12.46 -2.35
CA ARG A 184 10.83 -12.74 -3.56
C ARG A 184 10.39 -11.91 -4.77
N ASN A 185 9.10 -11.76 -4.96
CA ASN A 185 8.54 -11.04 -6.11
C ASN A 185 8.84 -9.53 -6.08
N VAL A 186 9.19 -8.99 -4.91
CA VAL A 186 9.49 -7.57 -4.71
C VAL A 186 11.00 -7.32 -4.56
N LEU A 187 11.70 -8.22 -3.85
CA LEU A 187 13.09 -8.02 -3.43
C LEU A 187 14.09 -8.96 -4.12
N GLY A 188 13.60 -10.01 -4.81
CA GLY A 188 14.46 -11.02 -5.44
C GLY A 188 14.96 -12.09 -4.45
N ASP A 189 15.79 -13.00 -4.96
CA ASP A 189 16.17 -14.21 -4.21
C ASP A 189 17.14 -13.90 -3.05
N GLN A 190 18.14 -13.05 -3.26
CA GLN A 190 19.16 -12.78 -2.25
C GLN A 190 18.57 -12.05 -1.04
N VAL A 191 17.82 -10.96 -1.27
CA VAL A 191 17.19 -10.23 -0.16
C VAL A 191 16.05 -11.04 0.46
N GLY A 192 15.26 -11.76 -0.36
CA GLY A 192 14.22 -12.68 0.13
C GLY A 192 14.75 -13.76 1.06
N SER A 193 16.00 -14.23 0.85
CA SER A 193 16.63 -15.20 1.75
C SER A 193 16.91 -14.64 3.14
N VAL A 194 17.23 -13.35 3.27
CA VAL A 194 17.42 -12.69 4.57
C VAL A 194 16.11 -12.73 5.37
N PHE A 195 14.97 -12.45 4.73
CA PHE A 195 13.68 -12.53 5.40
C PHE A 195 13.27 -13.97 5.74
N ARG A 196 13.60 -14.96 4.90
CA ARG A 196 13.40 -16.38 5.24
C ARG A 196 14.15 -16.72 6.53
N ASP A 197 15.42 -16.36 6.60
CA ASP A 197 16.28 -16.68 7.75
C ASP A 197 15.85 -15.90 9.01
N LEU A 198 15.42 -14.64 8.85
CA LEU A 198 14.82 -13.85 9.94
C LEU A 198 13.63 -14.59 10.56
N HIS A 199 12.68 -15.04 9.77
CA HIS A 199 11.50 -15.76 10.28
C HIS A 199 11.86 -17.11 10.89
N ALA A 200 12.79 -17.85 10.28
CA ALA A 200 13.26 -19.13 10.80
C ALA A 200 13.94 -18.96 12.17
N ASP A 201 14.80 -17.97 12.32
CA ASP A 201 15.52 -17.65 13.59
C ASP A 201 14.53 -17.30 14.71
N HIS A 202 13.40 -16.66 14.37
CA HIS A 202 12.31 -16.36 15.31
C HIS A 202 11.32 -17.51 15.48
N GLY A 203 11.64 -18.71 14.98
CA GLY A 203 10.85 -19.93 15.22
C GLY A 203 9.58 -20.05 14.41
N VAL A 204 9.48 -19.38 13.25
CA VAL A 204 8.43 -19.60 12.28
C VAL A 204 8.72 -20.85 11.46
N THR A 205 7.75 -21.75 11.37
CA THR A 205 7.81 -22.90 10.45
C THR A 205 7.47 -22.43 9.04
N LEU A 206 8.40 -22.59 8.09
CA LEU A 206 8.22 -22.15 6.72
C LEU A 206 7.84 -23.33 5.81
N ARG A 207 6.70 -23.23 5.13
CA ARG A 207 6.18 -24.16 4.12
C ARG A 207 6.09 -23.42 2.79
N LEU A 208 7.27 -23.12 2.23
CA LEU A 208 7.45 -22.36 0.99
C LEU A 208 7.53 -23.28 -0.22
N GLY A 209 7.15 -22.78 -1.40
CA GLY A 209 7.06 -23.57 -2.63
C GLY A 209 5.86 -24.52 -2.66
N VAL A 210 4.88 -24.37 -1.76
CA VAL A 210 3.66 -25.18 -1.71
C VAL A 210 2.44 -24.30 -1.59
N ARG A 211 1.38 -24.64 -2.33
CA ARG A 211 0.13 -23.89 -2.34
C ARG A 211 -0.84 -24.37 -1.26
N ALA A 212 -1.43 -23.47 -0.52
CA ALA A 212 -2.60 -23.74 0.29
C ALA A 212 -3.88 -23.78 -0.58
N ARG A 213 -4.74 -24.75 -0.36
CA ARG A 213 -5.97 -25.00 -1.15
C ARG A 213 -7.25 -24.52 -0.47
N GLY A 214 -7.23 -24.38 0.85
CA GLY A 214 -8.39 -24.01 1.64
C GLY A 214 -8.24 -24.44 3.09
N THR A 215 -9.32 -24.30 3.84
CA THR A 215 -9.43 -24.80 5.21
C THR A 215 -10.34 -26.02 5.27
N ARG A 216 -10.21 -26.82 6.33
CA ARG A 216 -11.25 -27.81 6.67
C ARG A 216 -12.56 -27.08 6.98
N PRO A 217 -13.73 -27.75 6.82
CA PRO A 217 -15.02 -27.12 7.11
C PRO A 217 -15.18 -26.63 8.55
N ASP A 218 -14.46 -27.24 9.49
CA ASP A 218 -14.44 -26.84 10.90
C ASP A 218 -13.45 -25.68 11.19
N GLY A 219 -12.71 -25.21 10.18
CA GLY A 219 -11.70 -24.16 10.28
C GLY A 219 -10.42 -24.55 11.01
N ARG A 220 -10.26 -25.82 11.43
CA ARG A 220 -9.18 -26.27 12.32
C ARG A 220 -7.92 -26.78 11.61
N ALA A 221 -7.86 -26.71 10.32
CA ALA A 221 -6.65 -27.00 9.56
C ALA A 221 -6.65 -26.32 8.20
N VAL A 222 -5.46 -26.00 7.70
CA VAL A 222 -5.22 -25.58 6.32
C VAL A 222 -4.77 -26.78 5.51
N LEU A 223 -5.40 -26.98 4.34
CA LEU A 223 -5.13 -28.06 3.40
C LEU A 223 -4.11 -27.60 2.36
N LEU A 224 -3.05 -28.37 2.14
CA LEU A 224 -2.01 -28.04 1.17
C LEU A 224 -2.15 -28.88 -0.11
N GLU A 225 -1.51 -28.42 -1.18
CA GLU A 225 -1.53 -29.07 -2.49
C GLU A 225 -0.82 -30.41 -2.51
N ASP A 226 0.18 -30.59 -1.65
CA ASP A 226 0.93 -31.84 -1.47
C ASP A 226 0.15 -32.92 -0.67
N GLY A 227 -1.09 -32.63 -0.28
CA GLY A 227 -1.97 -33.49 0.50
C GLY A 227 -1.74 -33.40 2.01
N SER A 228 -0.79 -32.63 2.48
CA SER A 228 -0.59 -32.43 3.93
C SER A 228 -1.63 -31.45 4.50
N GLU A 229 -1.88 -31.57 5.81
CA GLU A 229 -2.75 -30.69 6.58
C GLU A 229 -1.96 -30.02 7.68
N LEU A 230 -2.18 -28.71 7.87
CA LEU A 230 -1.59 -27.92 8.93
C LEU A 230 -2.67 -27.59 9.98
N PRO A 231 -2.60 -28.16 11.18
CA PRO A 231 -3.52 -27.80 12.25
C PRO A 231 -3.44 -26.32 12.57
N ALA A 232 -4.59 -25.67 12.67
CA ALA A 232 -4.70 -24.24 12.92
C ALA A 232 -5.81 -23.93 13.92
N ASP A 233 -5.56 -22.99 14.82
CA ASP A 233 -6.56 -22.34 15.66
C ASP A 233 -6.95 -21.00 15.03
N VAL A 234 -6.02 -20.40 14.30
CA VAL A 234 -6.18 -19.13 13.56
C VAL A 234 -5.55 -19.28 12.18
N VAL A 235 -6.28 -18.86 11.15
CA VAL A 235 -5.77 -18.79 9.78
C VAL A 235 -5.79 -17.34 9.32
N VAL A 236 -4.64 -16.83 8.86
CA VAL A 236 -4.55 -15.47 8.32
C VAL A 236 -4.25 -15.55 6.83
N VAL A 237 -5.07 -14.90 5.99
CA VAL A 237 -4.84 -14.82 4.55
C VAL A 237 -4.23 -13.47 4.20
N GLY A 238 -2.94 -13.50 3.87
CA GLY A 238 -2.13 -12.36 3.42
C GLY A 238 -1.70 -12.48 1.95
N ALA A 239 -2.62 -12.89 1.06
CA ALA A 239 -2.33 -13.22 -0.35
C ALA A 239 -2.35 -12.01 -1.30
N GLY A 240 -2.07 -10.81 -0.79
CA GLY A 240 -2.08 -9.55 -1.53
C GLY A 240 -3.41 -8.82 -1.49
N ALA A 241 -3.51 -7.73 -2.25
CA ALA A 241 -4.69 -6.88 -2.31
C ALA A 241 -5.28 -6.82 -3.72
N VAL A 242 -6.52 -6.34 -3.79
CA VAL A 242 -7.26 -6.09 -5.04
C VAL A 242 -7.81 -4.69 -4.99
N PRO A 243 -7.51 -3.82 -5.97
CA PRO A 243 -8.09 -2.47 -6.05
C PRO A 243 -9.61 -2.52 -6.11
N ARG A 244 -10.26 -1.57 -5.46
CA ARG A 244 -11.73 -1.43 -5.48
C ARG A 244 -12.16 -0.63 -6.69
N THR A 245 -12.19 -1.27 -7.85
CA THR A 245 -12.51 -0.66 -9.15
C THR A 245 -13.99 -0.76 -9.53
N GLU A 246 -14.79 -1.48 -8.75
CA GLU A 246 -16.15 -1.87 -9.10
C GLU A 246 -17.04 -0.67 -9.47
N LEU A 247 -16.90 0.45 -8.73
CA LEU A 247 -17.65 1.68 -8.99
C LEU A 247 -17.26 2.32 -10.34
N ALA A 248 -15.96 2.37 -10.62
CA ALA A 248 -15.42 2.92 -11.86
C ALA A 248 -15.75 2.04 -13.07
N GLU A 249 -15.62 0.72 -12.92
CA GLU A 249 -15.94 -0.26 -13.94
C GLU A 249 -17.42 -0.20 -14.33
N ALA A 250 -18.33 -0.18 -13.34
CA ALA A 250 -19.76 -0.06 -13.57
C ALA A 250 -20.14 1.27 -14.23
N ALA A 251 -19.38 2.32 -14.00
CA ALA A 251 -19.55 3.65 -14.62
C ALA A 251 -18.88 3.77 -15.99
N GLY A 252 -18.21 2.72 -16.50
CA GLY A 252 -17.56 2.70 -17.80
C GLY A 252 -16.24 3.48 -17.87
N LEU A 253 -15.56 3.70 -16.75
CA LEU A 253 -14.23 4.31 -16.73
C LEU A 253 -13.17 3.32 -17.21
N ASP A 254 -12.11 3.82 -17.83
CA ASP A 254 -11.00 2.99 -18.29
C ASP A 254 -10.23 2.39 -17.10
N LEU A 255 -9.87 1.11 -17.22
CA LEU A 255 -9.04 0.38 -16.26
C LEU A 255 -7.69 0.01 -16.90
N ALA A 256 -6.63 0.01 -16.11
CA ALA A 256 -5.30 -0.45 -16.50
C ALA A 256 -4.51 -0.94 -15.27
N ALA A 257 -3.57 -1.86 -15.47
CA ALA A 257 -2.72 -2.40 -14.39
C ALA A 257 -3.52 -2.84 -13.13
N GLY A 258 -4.76 -3.30 -13.34
CA GLY A 258 -5.67 -3.73 -12.28
C GLY A 258 -6.32 -2.60 -11.48
N GLY A 259 -6.09 -1.32 -11.81
CA GLY A 259 -6.67 -0.16 -11.17
C GLY A 259 -7.44 0.74 -12.13
N ILE A 260 -7.92 1.89 -11.66
CA ILE A 260 -8.53 2.94 -12.48
C ILE A 260 -7.42 3.63 -13.27
N ALA A 261 -7.54 3.63 -14.60
CA ALA A 261 -6.59 4.30 -15.47
C ALA A 261 -6.68 5.82 -15.30
N VAL A 262 -5.57 6.46 -14.91
CA VAL A 262 -5.49 7.92 -14.82
C VAL A 262 -4.26 8.44 -15.58
N ASP A 263 -4.35 9.68 -16.03
CA ASP A 263 -3.18 10.36 -16.62
C ASP A 263 -2.18 10.79 -15.53
N ALA A 264 -1.11 11.48 -15.92
CA ALA A 264 -0.10 11.97 -14.97
C ALA A 264 -0.66 12.98 -13.97
N ALA A 265 -1.76 13.67 -14.29
CA ALA A 265 -2.45 14.59 -13.39
C ALA A 265 -3.53 13.92 -12.54
N LEU A 266 -3.59 12.58 -12.54
CA LEU A 266 -4.55 11.74 -11.81
C LEU A 266 -6.00 11.88 -12.31
N ARG A 267 -6.23 12.30 -13.55
CA ARG A 267 -7.56 12.38 -14.18
C ARG A 267 -7.93 11.04 -14.82
N THR A 268 -9.15 10.61 -14.62
CA THR A 268 -9.72 9.42 -15.28
C THR A 268 -10.16 9.71 -16.72
N SER A 269 -10.70 8.71 -17.42
CA SER A 269 -11.31 8.87 -18.74
C SER A 269 -12.61 9.67 -18.71
N ALA A 270 -13.27 9.82 -17.55
CA ALA A 270 -14.46 10.64 -17.40
C ALA A 270 -14.08 12.08 -17.02
N PRO A 271 -14.70 13.11 -17.65
CA PRO A 271 -14.49 14.50 -17.28
C PRO A 271 -14.80 14.73 -15.80
N ASP A 272 -13.99 15.57 -15.16
CA ASP A 272 -14.19 16.00 -13.77
C ASP A 272 -14.13 14.90 -12.71
N VAL A 273 -13.67 13.69 -13.10
CA VAL A 273 -13.45 12.54 -12.21
C VAL A 273 -11.97 12.21 -12.15
N TYR A 274 -11.44 12.10 -10.93
CA TYR A 274 -10.05 11.82 -10.60
C TYR A 274 -9.97 10.51 -9.80
N ALA A 275 -8.79 9.89 -9.76
CA ALA A 275 -8.54 8.79 -8.82
C ALA A 275 -7.16 8.90 -8.20
N ALA A 276 -7.02 8.50 -6.92
CA ALA A 276 -5.78 8.54 -6.16
C ALA A 276 -5.66 7.39 -5.16
N GLY A 277 -4.43 7.06 -4.76
CA GLY A 277 -4.09 5.98 -3.85
C GLY A 277 -4.03 4.61 -4.54
N ASP A 278 -4.23 3.53 -3.78
CA ASP A 278 -4.06 2.14 -4.24
C ASP A 278 -4.88 1.80 -5.49
N VAL A 279 -6.00 2.48 -5.69
CA VAL A 279 -6.92 2.24 -6.82
C VAL A 279 -6.43 2.85 -8.12
N ALA A 280 -5.55 3.86 -8.07
CA ALA A 280 -5.11 4.61 -9.24
C ALA A 280 -3.93 3.95 -9.96
N ALA A 281 -4.08 3.71 -11.25
CA ALA A 281 -3.00 3.32 -12.17
C ALA A 281 -2.64 4.52 -13.03
N HIS A 282 -1.57 5.24 -12.68
CA HIS A 282 -1.24 6.52 -13.28
C HIS A 282 -0.07 6.45 -14.28
N ASP A 283 -0.09 7.32 -15.27
CA ASP A 283 1.03 7.54 -16.18
C ASP A 283 2.14 8.26 -15.43
N HIS A 284 3.12 7.50 -14.96
CA HIS A 284 4.22 8.07 -14.20
C HIS A 284 5.26 8.71 -15.12
N PRO A 285 5.67 9.99 -14.90
CA PRO A 285 6.55 10.70 -15.83
C PRO A 285 7.96 10.12 -15.96
N ARG A 286 8.36 9.22 -15.05
CA ARG A 286 9.70 8.62 -15.00
C ARG A 286 9.73 7.09 -15.16
N HIS A 287 8.59 6.42 -15.22
CA HIS A 287 8.49 4.99 -15.44
C HIS A 287 7.78 4.70 -16.75
N GLU A 288 8.16 3.62 -17.41
CA GLU A 288 7.45 3.16 -18.62
C GLU A 288 6.10 2.54 -18.24
N GLY A 289 5.07 2.93 -18.97
CA GLY A 289 3.71 2.45 -18.74
C GLY A 289 3.04 3.04 -17.49
N ARG A 290 1.92 2.44 -17.13
CA ARG A 290 1.16 2.86 -15.97
C ARG A 290 1.66 2.18 -14.70
N VAL A 291 1.83 2.96 -13.66
CA VAL A 291 2.29 2.53 -12.33
C VAL A 291 1.11 2.51 -11.37
N ARG A 292 0.94 1.43 -10.63
CA ARG A 292 0.00 1.31 -9.53
C ARG A 292 0.73 0.79 -8.29
N VAL A 293 0.61 1.51 -7.21
CA VAL A 293 1.36 1.26 -5.97
C VAL A 293 0.41 1.25 -4.78
N GLU A 294 0.48 0.21 -3.97
CA GLU A 294 -0.31 0.02 -2.75
C GLU A 294 0.55 0.35 -1.52
N HIS A 295 1.10 1.57 -1.46
CA HIS A 295 1.97 2.01 -0.36
C HIS A 295 1.36 3.22 0.36
N TRP A 296 1.63 3.28 1.66
CA TRP A 296 1.18 4.36 2.53
C TRP A 296 1.57 5.75 2.00
N SER A 297 2.86 5.97 1.67
CA SER A 297 3.31 7.26 1.17
C SER A 297 2.64 7.64 -0.15
N ASN A 298 2.49 6.68 -1.08
CA ASN A 298 1.83 6.92 -2.36
C ASN A 298 0.38 7.38 -2.17
N ALA A 299 -0.35 6.76 -1.24
CA ALA A 299 -1.73 7.16 -0.96
C ALA A 299 -1.79 8.59 -0.39
N LYS A 300 -0.91 8.93 0.55
CA LYS A 300 -0.81 10.26 1.15
C LYS A 300 -0.42 11.33 0.13
N ASP A 301 0.64 11.05 -0.64
CA ASP A 301 1.21 12.00 -1.59
C ASP A 301 0.28 12.24 -2.79
N GLN A 302 -0.33 11.18 -3.35
CA GLN A 302 -1.32 11.33 -4.42
C GLN A 302 -2.56 12.07 -3.92
N GLY A 303 -3.04 11.79 -2.70
CA GLY A 303 -4.15 12.50 -2.09
C GLY A 303 -3.87 13.99 -1.96
N THR A 304 -2.71 14.36 -1.43
CA THR A 304 -2.28 15.76 -1.29
C THR A 304 -2.12 16.44 -2.65
N HIS A 305 -1.48 15.75 -3.60
CA HIS A 305 -1.20 16.28 -4.95
C HIS A 305 -2.49 16.54 -5.74
N VAL A 306 -3.43 15.59 -5.74
CA VAL A 306 -4.65 15.68 -6.55
C VAL A 306 -5.54 16.85 -6.15
N ALA A 307 -5.42 17.37 -4.93
CA ALA A 307 -6.18 18.53 -4.48
C ALA A 307 -5.97 19.75 -5.39
N GLY A 308 -4.71 20.05 -5.77
CA GLY A 308 -4.43 21.13 -6.72
C GLY A 308 -5.07 20.90 -8.10
N ASN A 309 -5.07 19.66 -8.57
CA ASN A 309 -5.68 19.29 -9.85
C ASN A 309 -7.22 19.34 -9.79
N LEU A 310 -7.81 18.98 -8.67
CA LEU A 310 -9.25 19.17 -8.43
C LEU A 310 -9.66 20.66 -8.45
N LEU A 311 -8.75 21.56 -8.11
CA LEU A 311 -8.97 23.02 -8.19
C LEU A 311 -8.70 23.60 -9.58
N GLY A 312 -8.36 22.78 -10.57
CA GLY A 312 -8.14 23.20 -11.95
C GLY A 312 -6.66 23.19 -12.38
N GLY A 313 -5.76 22.71 -11.53
CA GLY A 313 -4.37 22.44 -11.90
C GLY A 313 -4.24 21.25 -12.86
N HIS A 314 -3.04 21.10 -13.40
CA HIS A 314 -2.70 20.02 -14.35
C HIS A 314 -1.30 19.46 -14.05
N ASP A 315 -0.87 19.53 -12.80
CA ASP A 315 0.46 19.12 -12.40
C ASP A 315 0.60 17.60 -12.42
N ALA A 316 1.68 17.13 -13.03
CA ALA A 316 1.96 15.71 -13.08
C ALA A 316 2.46 15.19 -11.73
N TYR A 317 1.88 14.10 -11.26
CA TYR A 317 2.38 13.37 -10.10
C TYR A 317 3.58 12.50 -10.50
N GLY A 318 4.68 12.65 -9.82
CA GLY A 318 5.94 11.96 -10.18
C GLY A 318 6.82 11.61 -8.99
N ALA A 319 6.26 11.47 -7.78
CA ALA A 319 7.00 10.99 -6.62
C ALA A 319 7.34 9.50 -6.77
N ASP A 320 8.57 9.13 -6.41
CA ASP A 320 8.95 7.72 -6.37
C ASP A 320 8.25 7.02 -5.19
N PRO A 321 7.80 5.77 -5.39
CA PRO A 321 7.22 4.99 -4.32
C PRO A 321 8.17 4.82 -3.13
N TYR A 322 7.61 4.91 -1.94
CA TYR A 322 8.32 4.67 -0.69
C TYR A 322 7.44 3.84 0.24
N PHE A 323 8.03 2.88 0.93
CA PHE A 323 7.39 2.20 2.06
C PHE A 323 8.44 1.72 3.07
N PHE A 324 7.97 1.28 4.23
CA PHE A 324 8.78 0.70 5.28
C PHE A 324 8.11 -0.55 5.85
N SER A 325 8.89 -1.41 6.46
CA SER A 325 8.40 -2.57 7.21
C SER A 325 9.27 -2.81 8.43
N ASP A 326 8.61 -3.18 9.53
CA ASP A 326 9.24 -3.56 10.79
C ASP A 326 8.81 -4.97 11.15
N GLN A 327 9.78 -5.86 11.34
CA GLN A 327 9.56 -7.28 11.65
C GLN A 327 10.59 -7.72 12.69
N TYR A 328 10.16 -8.04 13.91
CA TYR A 328 11.04 -8.35 15.02
C TYR A 328 12.06 -7.24 15.30
N ASP A 329 13.36 -7.54 15.10
CA ASP A 329 14.52 -6.65 15.23
C ASP A 329 15.02 -6.08 13.89
N LEU A 330 14.31 -6.35 12.80
CA LEU A 330 14.65 -5.85 11.48
C LEU A 330 13.67 -4.76 11.06
N GLY A 331 14.19 -3.56 10.84
CA GLY A 331 13.47 -2.49 10.15
C GLY A 331 14.06 -2.23 8.77
N CYS A 332 13.22 -1.90 7.81
CA CYS A 332 13.68 -1.56 6.46
C CYS A 332 12.84 -0.47 5.82
N GLU A 333 13.48 0.27 4.91
CA GLU A 333 12.83 1.24 4.04
C GLU A 333 13.21 0.98 2.59
N TYR A 334 12.20 0.98 1.73
CA TYR A 334 12.35 0.75 0.30
C TYR A 334 11.89 1.96 -0.51
N ARG A 335 12.63 2.31 -1.55
CA ARG A 335 12.38 3.45 -2.44
C ARG A 335 12.47 3.02 -3.89
N GLY A 336 11.57 3.54 -4.72
CA GLY A 336 11.53 3.26 -6.14
C GLY A 336 10.74 2.02 -6.53
N LEU A 337 10.98 1.50 -7.72
CA LEU A 337 10.34 0.31 -8.27
C LEU A 337 11.39 -0.57 -8.96
N ALA A 338 11.76 -1.66 -8.33
CA ALA A 338 12.61 -2.69 -8.92
C ALA A 338 11.79 -3.69 -9.74
N ASP A 339 12.44 -4.27 -10.71
CA ASP A 339 12.04 -5.53 -11.32
C ASP A 339 13.12 -6.59 -11.01
N PRO A 340 12.99 -7.34 -9.91
CA PRO A 340 14.03 -8.25 -9.46
C PRO A 340 14.37 -9.38 -10.44
N ALA A 341 13.53 -9.57 -11.47
CA ALA A 341 13.80 -10.54 -12.53
C ALA A 341 14.75 -10.01 -13.60
N HIS A 342 14.87 -8.69 -13.74
CA HIS A 342 15.63 -8.05 -14.82
C HIS A 342 16.65 -7.01 -14.35
N ASP A 343 16.52 -6.51 -13.11
CA ASP A 343 17.44 -5.54 -12.55
C ASP A 343 18.64 -6.22 -11.89
N GLU A 344 19.84 -5.67 -12.11
CA GLU A 344 21.05 -6.10 -11.42
C GLU A 344 20.97 -5.69 -9.95
N LEU A 345 21.15 -6.66 -9.03
CA LEU A 345 21.21 -6.40 -7.59
C LEU A 345 22.65 -6.15 -7.13
N VAL A 346 22.85 -5.05 -6.41
CA VAL A 346 24.10 -4.72 -5.71
C VAL A 346 23.84 -4.64 -4.22
N LEU A 347 24.58 -5.40 -3.43
CA LEU A 347 24.54 -5.33 -1.97
C LEU A 347 25.76 -4.59 -1.43
N ARG A 348 25.55 -3.83 -0.34
CA ARG A 348 26.58 -3.14 0.43
C ARG A 348 26.32 -3.33 1.90
N GLY A 349 27.29 -3.77 2.67
CA GLY A 349 27.16 -4.16 4.06
C GLY A 349 27.09 -5.68 4.20
N ASP A 350 26.53 -6.15 5.30
CA ASP A 350 26.49 -7.57 5.62
C ASP A 350 25.04 -8.09 5.78
N PRO A 351 24.50 -8.80 4.77
CA PRO A 351 23.17 -9.40 4.86
C PRO A 351 23.00 -10.41 6.00
N ASP A 352 24.07 -11.11 6.40
CA ASP A 352 24.01 -12.11 7.48
C ASP A 352 23.82 -11.44 8.84
N SER A 353 24.36 -10.23 9.03
CA SER A 353 24.11 -9.41 10.22
C SER A 353 22.82 -8.61 10.14
N ARG A 354 22.15 -8.61 8.99
CA ARG A 354 20.95 -7.79 8.71
C ARG A 354 21.22 -6.29 8.80
N GLU A 355 22.44 -5.87 8.45
CA GLU A 355 22.85 -4.47 8.34
C GLU A 355 23.43 -4.22 6.96
N PHE A 356 22.56 -3.88 5.99
CA PHE A 356 22.98 -3.72 4.61
C PHE A 356 22.10 -2.74 3.83
N LEU A 357 22.63 -2.32 2.67
CA LEU A 357 21.90 -1.63 1.62
C LEU A 357 21.79 -2.54 0.40
N ALA A 358 20.66 -2.46 -0.29
CA ALA A 358 20.45 -3.12 -1.56
C ALA A 358 20.05 -2.11 -2.62
N PHE A 359 20.59 -2.23 -3.82
CA PHE A 359 20.32 -1.39 -4.95
C PHE A 359 19.94 -2.25 -6.14
N TRP A 360 18.89 -1.85 -6.86
CA TRP A 360 18.50 -2.46 -8.13
C TRP A 360 18.85 -1.51 -9.26
N LEU A 361 19.54 -2.04 -10.28
CA LEU A 361 20.02 -1.26 -11.41
C LEU A 361 19.48 -1.82 -12.71
N ARG A 362 18.99 -0.94 -13.58
CA ARG A 362 18.68 -1.23 -14.97
C ARG A 362 19.49 -0.30 -15.87
N ASP A 363 20.29 -0.88 -16.76
CA ASP A 363 21.18 -0.12 -17.66
C ASP A 363 22.10 0.88 -16.93
N GLY A 364 22.61 0.48 -15.76
CA GLY A 364 23.45 1.30 -14.90
C GLY A 364 22.72 2.47 -14.20
N ARG A 365 21.39 2.45 -14.14
CA ARG A 365 20.59 3.44 -13.41
C ARG A 365 19.91 2.78 -12.21
N VAL A 366 19.95 3.47 -11.08
CA VAL A 366 19.26 3.00 -9.87
C VAL A 366 17.75 3.11 -10.07
N THR A 367 17.06 1.96 -10.04
CA THR A 367 15.58 1.87 -10.15
C THR A 367 14.92 1.78 -8.80
N ALA A 368 15.60 1.16 -7.83
CA ALA A 368 15.16 1.07 -6.45
C ALA A 368 16.34 0.92 -5.48
N ALA A 369 16.09 1.25 -4.23
CA ALA A 369 17.04 1.06 -3.13
C ALA A 369 16.31 0.65 -1.85
N LEU A 370 16.98 -0.18 -1.05
CA LEU A 370 16.53 -0.64 0.26
C LEU A 370 17.64 -0.41 1.29
N ASN A 371 17.30 0.11 2.45
CA ASN A 371 18.14 0.01 3.65
C ASN A 371 17.50 -0.97 4.64
N VAL A 372 18.34 -1.79 5.27
CA VAL A 372 17.97 -2.70 6.35
C VAL A 372 18.84 -2.36 7.54
N ASN A 373 18.22 -1.92 8.65
CA ASN A 373 18.84 -1.49 9.89
C ASN A 373 19.98 -0.42 9.77
N LEU A 374 20.08 0.25 8.61
CA LEU A 374 21.04 1.32 8.34
C LEU A 374 20.29 2.62 8.01
N TRP A 375 20.05 3.46 9.02
CA TRP A 375 19.15 4.61 8.93
C TRP A 375 19.79 5.88 8.36
N ASP A 376 21.13 6.01 8.47
CA ASP A 376 21.86 7.24 8.10
C ASP A 376 21.94 7.47 6.57
N HIS A 377 21.41 6.55 5.76
CA HIS A 377 21.54 6.59 4.30
C HIS A 377 20.27 7.04 3.57
N GLY A 378 19.17 7.28 4.27
CA GLY A 378 17.84 7.52 3.67
C GLY A 378 17.82 8.61 2.60
N ASP A 379 18.41 9.77 2.87
CA ASP A 379 18.45 10.90 1.94
C ASP A 379 19.27 10.58 0.68
N ALA A 380 20.42 9.94 0.85
CA ALA A 380 21.27 9.54 -0.28
C ALA A 380 20.57 8.51 -1.18
N LEU A 381 19.88 7.52 -0.58
CA LEU A 381 19.10 6.53 -1.32
C LEU A 381 17.94 7.18 -2.09
N THR A 382 17.22 8.10 -1.45
CA THR A 382 16.13 8.86 -2.08
C THR A 382 16.66 9.67 -3.27
N ALA A 383 17.81 10.34 -3.12
CA ALA A 383 18.42 11.10 -4.18
C ALA A 383 18.93 10.23 -5.33
N LEU A 384 19.53 9.06 -5.06
CA LEU A 384 19.98 8.12 -6.09
C LEU A 384 18.83 7.60 -6.94
N VAL A 385 17.72 7.20 -6.32
CA VAL A 385 16.51 6.75 -7.03
C VAL A 385 15.87 7.90 -7.78
N GLY A 386 15.63 9.03 -7.13
CA GLY A 386 14.95 10.19 -7.71
C GLY A 386 15.70 10.83 -8.87
N THR A 387 17.03 10.81 -8.86
CA THR A 387 17.85 11.31 -9.97
C THR A 387 18.07 10.28 -11.07
N ARG A 388 17.78 9.00 -10.80
CA ARG A 388 18.15 7.87 -11.66
C ARG A 388 19.64 7.95 -12.05
N ALA A 389 20.48 8.22 -11.05
CA ALA A 389 21.91 8.38 -11.25
C ALA A 389 22.50 7.19 -12.03
N ARG A 390 23.36 7.48 -13.01
CA ARG A 390 24.15 6.46 -13.68
C ARG A 390 25.35 6.12 -12.82
N VAL A 391 25.36 4.91 -12.29
CA VAL A 391 26.39 4.45 -11.40
C VAL A 391 26.75 3.00 -11.71
N SER A 392 27.99 2.61 -11.45
CA SER A 392 28.40 1.22 -11.54
C SER A 392 28.15 0.48 -10.22
N ALA A 393 28.00 -0.84 -10.27
CA ALA A 393 27.93 -1.69 -9.09
C ALA A 393 29.06 -1.43 -8.08
N ARG A 394 30.28 -1.25 -8.60
CA ARG A 394 31.45 -0.95 -7.79
C ARG A 394 31.33 0.38 -7.03
N GLN A 395 30.82 1.44 -7.69
CA GLN A 395 30.62 2.72 -7.02
C GLN A 395 29.59 2.62 -5.90
N LEU A 396 28.49 1.89 -6.10
CA LEU A 396 27.49 1.67 -5.05
C LEU A 396 28.04 0.86 -3.88
N ALA A 397 28.90 -0.11 -4.15
CA ALA A 397 29.52 -0.94 -3.11
C ALA A 397 30.57 -0.19 -2.27
N GLU A 398 31.35 0.72 -2.88
CA GLU A 398 32.59 1.26 -2.25
C GLU A 398 32.57 2.79 -2.02
N ALA A 399 31.87 3.57 -2.86
CA ALA A 399 31.96 5.04 -2.80
C ALA A 399 31.05 5.65 -1.70
N ASP A 400 31.33 6.92 -1.36
CA ASP A 400 30.37 7.71 -0.59
C ASP A 400 29.14 8.01 -1.43
N LEU A 401 27.96 7.52 -0.97
CA LEU A 401 26.70 7.62 -1.69
C LEU A 401 26.28 9.07 -1.97
N ASN A 402 26.64 10.01 -1.07
CA ASN A 402 26.31 11.42 -1.24
C ASN A 402 27.05 12.02 -2.46
N THR A 403 28.25 11.53 -2.79
CA THR A 403 28.99 12.00 -3.97
C THR A 403 28.41 11.52 -5.29
N LEU A 404 27.74 10.37 -5.28
CA LEU A 404 27.12 9.78 -6.48
C LEU A 404 25.87 10.54 -6.94
N THR A 405 25.17 11.20 -6.00
CA THR A 405 23.95 11.98 -6.31
C THR A 405 24.25 13.25 -7.08
N THR A 406 25.42 13.87 -6.85
CA THR A 406 25.84 15.11 -7.52
C THR A 406 26.31 14.92 -8.94
N ALA A 407 26.87 13.77 -9.29
CA ALA A 407 27.33 13.45 -10.65
C ALA A 407 26.16 13.31 -11.65
N GLY A 408 25.01 12.83 -11.21
CA GLY A 408 23.79 12.71 -12.05
C GLY A 408 23.09 14.03 -12.37
N ALA A 409 23.36 15.09 -11.62
CA ALA A 409 22.83 16.42 -11.89
C ALA A 409 23.54 17.16 -13.03
N ALA A 410 24.80 16.78 -13.34
CA ALA A 410 25.59 17.40 -14.40
C ALA A 410 25.21 16.91 -15.81
N ASP A 411 24.64 15.72 -15.94
CA ASP A 411 24.21 15.13 -17.24
C ASP A 411 22.85 15.67 -17.77
N ARG A 412 22.23 16.61 -17.04
CA ARG A 412 20.93 17.21 -17.41
C ARG A 412 21.02 18.66 -17.94
N ARG A 413 22.24 19.13 -18.32
CA ARG A 413 22.42 20.47 -18.92
C ARG A 413 22.73 20.40 -20.40
#